data_a3bf380add83589ea64171c6c0fed14d
#
_entry.id   a3bf380add83589ea64171c6c0fed14d
#
_cell.length_a   1.000
_cell.length_b   1.000
_cell.length_c   1.000
_cell.angle_alpha   90.00
_cell.angle_beta   90.00
_cell.angle_gamma   90.00
#
_symmetry.space_group_name_H-M   'P 1'
#
loop_
_entity.id
_entity.type
_entity.pdbx_description
1 polymer ?
#
loop_
_entity_poly.entity_id
_entity_poly.type
_entity_poly.pdbx_seq_one_letter_code
_entity_poly.pdbx_strand_id
1 'polypeptide(L)'
;MLYAAGVEPDVFCGDADSVSPEVAAWAHASARTDIRFPSEKYATDLALAIDCARHEAARRGAQLQLTMTCASGGRPDHVLAVLGQLAASADAQARIVEDSYECRVLSPCGASSWMVGDEEGALGATLSAIALRPDTVISERGLKWELDHRRMELFGDLGISNVVVKPSAEVVCHEGVLAVFLVRQGASIS
;
A
#
# COMPACT_ATOMS: atom_id res chain seq x y z
N MET A 1 -10.79 -2.94 13.68
CA MET A 1 -10.67 -1.49 13.35
C MET A 1 -12.03 -0.91 12.95
N LEU A 2 -12.66 -1.24 11.84
CA LEU A 2 -13.96 -0.68 11.41
C LEU A 2 -15.05 -0.80 12.49
N TYR A 3 -15.17 -1.98 13.13
CA TYR A 3 -16.10 -2.21 14.23
C TYR A 3 -15.91 -1.23 15.39
N ALA A 4 -14.67 -1.03 15.84
CA ALA A 4 -14.35 -0.10 16.91
C ALA A 4 -14.56 1.37 16.53
N ALA A 5 -14.46 1.70 15.25
CA ALA A 5 -14.70 3.04 14.70
C ALA A 5 -16.18 3.29 14.36
N GLY A 6 -17.05 2.27 14.43
CA GLY A 6 -18.46 2.37 14.05
C GLY A 6 -18.67 2.61 12.55
N VAL A 7 -17.72 2.19 11.71
CA VAL A 7 -17.77 2.37 10.25
C VAL A 7 -18.26 1.09 9.60
N GLU A 8 -19.45 1.14 9.00
CA GLU A 8 -20.04 0.00 8.28
C GLU A 8 -19.34 -0.23 6.94
N PRO A 9 -18.98 -1.48 6.59
CA PRO A 9 -18.38 -1.79 5.31
C PRO A 9 -19.40 -1.75 4.17
N ASP A 10 -19.04 -1.22 3.02
CA ASP A 10 -19.85 -1.38 1.80
C ASP A 10 -19.83 -2.84 1.32
N VAL A 11 -18.66 -3.47 1.35
CA VAL A 11 -18.47 -4.86 0.99
C VAL A 11 -17.70 -5.55 2.09
N PHE A 12 -18.23 -6.65 2.61
CA PHE A 12 -17.46 -7.62 3.38
C PHE A 12 -17.05 -8.77 2.45
N CYS A 13 -15.76 -9.13 2.48
CA CYS A 13 -15.19 -10.16 1.61
C CYS A 13 -14.20 -11.00 2.42
N GLY A 14 -14.52 -12.27 2.65
CA GLY A 14 -13.66 -13.19 3.41
C GLY A 14 -14.44 -14.30 4.12
N ASP A 15 -13.74 -15.04 5.00
CA ASP A 15 -14.30 -16.12 5.83
C ASP A 15 -14.49 -15.74 7.30
N ALA A 16 -13.96 -14.56 7.72
CA ALA A 16 -14.04 -14.01 9.07
C ALA A 16 -13.40 -14.89 10.17
N ASP A 17 -12.50 -15.80 9.82
CA ASP A 17 -11.88 -16.76 10.75
C ASP A 17 -10.90 -16.08 11.72
N SER A 18 -10.36 -14.91 11.37
CA SER A 18 -9.36 -14.16 12.16
C SER A 18 -9.95 -13.14 13.12
N VAL A 19 -11.29 -13.01 13.20
CA VAL A 19 -11.97 -12.05 14.08
C VAL A 19 -12.88 -12.76 15.10
N SER A 20 -13.27 -12.04 16.17
CA SER A 20 -14.22 -12.61 17.15
C SER A 20 -15.59 -12.86 16.50
N PRO A 21 -16.37 -13.85 17.01
CA PRO A 21 -17.71 -14.13 16.49
C PRO A 21 -18.64 -12.93 16.48
N GLU A 22 -18.52 -12.03 17.46
CA GLU A 22 -19.29 -10.79 17.54
C GLU A 22 -18.95 -9.84 16.38
N VAL A 23 -17.65 -9.63 16.11
CA VAL A 23 -17.20 -8.76 15.00
C VAL A 23 -17.56 -9.38 13.65
N ALA A 24 -17.46 -10.71 13.51
CA ALA A 24 -17.90 -11.42 12.31
C ALA A 24 -19.39 -11.21 12.05
N ALA A 25 -20.21 -11.44 13.08
CA ALA A 25 -21.67 -11.25 13.00
C ALA A 25 -22.05 -9.81 12.63
N TRP A 26 -21.37 -8.84 13.23
CA TRP A 26 -21.57 -7.43 12.90
C TRP A 26 -21.18 -7.13 11.43
N ALA A 27 -20.01 -7.57 10.97
CA ALA A 27 -19.53 -7.32 9.61
C ALA A 27 -20.50 -7.90 8.56
N HIS A 28 -20.96 -9.14 8.78
CA HIS A 28 -21.96 -9.79 7.93
C HIS A 28 -23.33 -9.07 7.94
N ALA A 29 -23.74 -8.51 9.07
CA ALA A 29 -25.04 -7.86 9.20
C ALA A 29 -25.04 -6.42 8.65
N SER A 30 -23.93 -5.69 8.77
CA SER A 30 -23.83 -4.28 8.41
C SER A 30 -23.33 -4.04 6.97
N ALA A 31 -22.65 -5.01 6.36
CA ALA A 31 -22.19 -4.87 4.97
C ALA A 31 -23.36 -4.80 3.99
N ARG A 32 -23.30 -3.88 3.01
CA ARG A 32 -24.27 -3.84 1.93
C ARG A 32 -24.18 -5.06 1.01
N THR A 33 -22.97 -5.59 0.85
CA THR A 33 -22.70 -6.80 0.08
C THR A 33 -21.81 -7.71 0.92
N ASP A 34 -22.28 -8.92 1.18
CA ASP A 34 -21.58 -9.95 1.95
C ASP A 34 -21.13 -11.07 1.01
N ILE A 35 -19.83 -11.14 0.74
CA ILE A 35 -19.20 -12.11 -0.15
C ILE A 35 -18.39 -13.09 0.70
N ARG A 36 -18.93 -14.28 0.90
CA ARG A 36 -18.30 -15.33 1.72
C ARG A 36 -17.48 -16.28 0.86
N PHE A 37 -16.29 -16.55 1.31
CA PHE A 37 -15.42 -17.56 0.71
C PHE A 37 -15.22 -18.72 1.69
N PRO A 38 -15.01 -19.96 1.18
CA PRO A 38 -14.58 -21.06 2.02
C PRO A 38 -13.23 -20.75 2.68
N SER A 39 -12.99 -21.30 3.89
CA SER A 39 -11.68 -21.22 4.53
C SER A 39 -10.58 -21.93 3.73
N GLU A 40 -10.94 -23.01 3.03
CA GLU A 40 -10.05 -23.70 2.08
C GLU A 40 -10.14 -23.02 0.69
N LYS A 41 -9.21 -22.12 0.42
CA LYS A 41 -9.13 -21.36 -0.84
C LYS A 41 -7.68 -21.11 -1.25
N TYR A 42 -7.45 -20.87 -2.54
CA TYR A 42 -6.10 -20.64 -3.08
C TYR A 42 -5.56 -19.23 -2.85
N ALA A 43 -6.45 -18.27 -2.57
CA ALA A 43 -6.10 -16.85 -2.47
C ALA A 43 -6.27 -16.35 -1.03
N THR A 44 -5.48 -15.36 -0.66
CA THR A 44 -5.65 -14.63 0.59
C THR A 44 -6.91 -13.75 0.53
N ASP A 45 -7.50 -13.42 1.68
CA ASP A 45 -8.64 -12.50 1.75
C ASP A 45 -8.33 -11.15 1.12
N LEU A 46 -7.10 -10.66 1.27
CA LEU A 46 -6.64 -9.43 0.63
C LEU A 46 -6.73 -9.53 -0.91
N ALA A 47 -6.24 -10.63 -1.51
CA ALA A 47 -6.31 -10.81 -2.96
C ALA A 47 -7.76 -10.83 -3.45
N LEU A 48 -8.64 -11.54 -2.74
CA LEU A 48 -10.07 -11.60 -3.06
C LEU A 48 -10.76 -10.25 -2.89
N ALA A 49 -10.42 -9.49 -1.84
CA ALA A 49 -10.96 -8.15 -1.63
C ALA A 49 -10.53 -7.17 -2.74
N ILE A 50 -9.28 -7.25 -3.21
CA ILE A 50 -8.80 -6.45 -4.35
C ILE A 50 -9.56 -6.83 -5.63
N ASP A 51 -9.77 -8.11 -5.89
CA ASP A 51 -10.54 -8.57 -7.05
C ASP A 51 -11.99 -8.08 -6.99
N CYS A 52 -12.63 -8.15 -5.81
CA CYS A 52 -13.97 -7.60 -5.60
C CYS A 52 -14.00 -6.08 -5.86
N ALA A 53 -13.00 -5.34 -5.38
CA ALA A 53 -12.91 -3.90 -5.60
C ALA A 53 -12.72 -3.56 -7.08
N ARG A 54 -11.91 -4.33 -7.82
CA ARG A 54 -11.75 -4.18 -9.28
C ARG A 54 -13.03 -4.41 -10.04
N HIS A 55 -13.77 -5.48 -9.71
CA HIS A 55 -15.06 -5.78 -10.32
C HIS A 55 -16.08 -4.67 -10.05
N GLU A 56 -16.14 -4.15 -8.82
CA GLU A 56 -17.05 -3.08 -8.46
C GLU A 56 -16.70 -1.76 -9.16
N ALA A 57 -15.41 -1.41 -9.25
CA ALA A 57 -14.95 -0.24 -10.00
C ALA A 57 -15.32 -0.35 -11.48
N ALA A 58 -15.10 -1.51 -12.10
CA ALA A 58 -15.48 -1.76 -13.49
C ALA A 58 -16.99 -1.64 -13.71
N ARG A 59 -17.80 -2.20 -12.78
CA ARG A 59 -19.26 -2.11 -12.82
C ARG A 59 -19.77 -0.66 -12.74
N ARG A 60 -19.06 0.20 -12.01
CA ARG A 60 -19.37 1.63 -11.88
C ARG A 60 -18.79 2.49 -12.98
N GLY A 61 -17.95 1.94 -13.87
CA GLY A 61 -17.17 2.71 -14.85
C GLY A 61 -16.18 3.68 -14.20
N ALA A 62 -15.69 3.35 -13.01
CA ALA A 62 -14.78 4.16 -12.21
C ALA A 62 -13.35 3.58 -12.23
N GLN A 63 -12.36 4.45 -12.08
CA GLN A 63 -10.99 4.02 -11.86
C GLN A 63 -10.82 3.58 -10.39
N LEU A 64 -10.20 2.42 -10.18
CA LEU A 64 -9.88 1.94 -8.84
C LEU A 64 -8.75 2.77 -8.24
N GLN A 65 -8.93 3.24 -7.02
CA GLN A 65 -7.88 3.73 -6.13
C GLN A 65 -7.85 2.84 -4.89
N LEU A 66 -6.68 2.26 -4.60
CA LEU A 66 -6.53 1.26 -3.56
C LEU A 66 -5.78 1.83 -2.34
N THR A 67 -6.48 2.00 -1.22
CA THR A 67 -5.86 2.32 0.07
C THR A 67 -6.06 1.15 1.03
N MET A 68 -4.95 0.63 1.55
CA MET A 68 -4.94 -0.45 2.53
C MET A 68 -4.56 0.10 3.91
N THR A 69 -5.17 -0.42 4.95
CA THR A 69 -4.81 -0.19 6.36
C THR A 69 -4.72 -1.53 7.07
N CYS A 70 -3.96 -1.63 8.15
CA CYS A 70 -3.69 -2.90 8.85
C CYS A 70 -3.14 -3.99 7.92
N ALA A 71 -2.38 -3.56 6.91
CA ALA A 71 -1.82 -4.46 5.91
C ALA A 71 -0.43 -4.97 6.29
N SER A 72 0.16 -4.43 7.35
CA SER A 72 1.48 -4.81 7.85
C SER A 72 1.42 -5.40 9.26
N GLY A 73 2.44 -6.17 9.61
CA GLY A 73 2.56 -6.81 10.94
C GLY A 73 2.22 -8.29 10.94
N GLY A 74 2.50 -8.96 12.06
CA GLY A 74 2.24 -10.38 12.24
C GLY A 74 3.20 -11.28 11.45
N ARG A 75 2.69 -12.04 10.51
CA ARG A 75 3.44 -13.05 9.75
C ARG A 75 4.26 -12.42 8.62
N PRO A 76 5.60 -12.64 8.56
CA PRO A 76 6.46 -12.03 7.54
C PRO A 76 6.15 -12.50 6.10
N ASP A 77 5.66 -13.73 5.92
CA ASP A 77 5.22 -14.24 4.64
C ASP A 77 3.98 -13.49 4.10
N HIS A 78 3.05 -13.11 4.99
CA HIS A 78 1.92 -12.26 4.63
C HIS A 78 2.36 -10.85 4.23
N VAL A 79 3.33 -10.26 4.93
CA VAL A 79 3.89 -8.94 4.55
C VAL A 79 4.47 -8.98 3.14
N LEU A 80 5.23 -10.03 2.78
CA LEU A 80 5.73 -10.21 1.42
C LEU A 80 4.60 -10.39 0.40
N ALA A 81 3.55 -11.14 0.75
CA ALA A 81 2.39 -11.31 -0.12
C ALA A 81 1.65 -9.97 -0.34
N VAL A 82 1.55 -9.12 0.68
CA VAL A 82 1.00 -7.76 0.55
C VAL A 82 1.80 -6.93 -0.44
N LEU A 83 3.14 -6.95 -0.38
CA LEU A 83 3.98 -6.26 -1.36
C LEU A 83 3.78 -6.80 -2.79
N GLY A 84 3.57 -8.11 -2.92
CA GLY A 84 3.19 -8.73 -4.20
C GLY A 84 1.86 -8.22 -4.75
N GLN A 85 0.83 -8.08 -3.89
CA GLN A 85 -0.47 -7.51 -4.25
C GLN A 85 -0.36 -6.02 -4.62
N LEU A 86 0.47 -5.25 -3.89
CA LEU A 86 0.78 -3.85 -4.24
C LEU A 86 1.40 -3.75 -5.64
N ALA A 87 2.41 -4.56 -5.94
CA ALA A 87 3.06 -4.59 -7.25
C ALA A 87 2.09 -4.98 -8.38
N ALA A 88 1.16 -5.91 -8.11
CA ALA A 88 0.11 -6.31 -9.05
C ALA A 88 -0.98 -5.24 -9.23
N SER A 89 -1.09 -4.30 -8.28
CA SER A 89 -2.08 -3.21 -8.27
C SER A 89 -1.47 -1.83 -8.56
N ALA A 90 -0.31 -1.79 -9.24
CA ALA A 90 0.38 -0.56 -9.55
C ALA A 90 -0.43 0.41 -10.43
N ASP A 91 -1.39 -0.09 -11.20
CA ASP A 91 -2.35 0.68 -11.99
C ASP A 91 -3.43 1.40 -11.14
N ALA A 92 -3.64 0.93 -9.90
CA ALA A 92 -4.71 1.39 -9.01
C ALA A 92 -4.24 2.44 -7.98
N GLN A 93 -3.11 3.12 -8.21
CA GLN A 93 -2.52 4.08 -7.27
C GLN A 93 -2.46 3.51 -5.83
N ALA A 94 -2.01 2.27 -5.74
CA ALA A 94 -2.06 1.50 -4.50
C ALA A 94 -1.18 2.12 -3.41
N ARG A 95 -1.72 2.20 -2.19
CA ARG A 95 -0.99 2.68 -1.01
C ARG A 95 -1.38 1.94 0.25
N ILE A 96 -0.46 1.92 1.22
CA ILE A 96 -0.70 1.50 2.60
C ILE A 96 -0.61 2.74 3.49
N VAL A 97 -1.55 2.89 4.41
CA VAL A 97 -1.53 3.94 5.43
C VAL A 97 -1.60 3.27 6.80
N GLU A 98 -0.52 3.39 7.55
CA GLU A 98 -0.38 2.92 8.92
C GLU A 98 -0.02 4.08 9.85
N ASP A 99 -0.11 3.89 11.15
CA ASP A 99 0.24 4.92 12.14
C ASP A 99 1.72 5.34 12.02
N SER A 100 2.61 4.39 11.72
CA SER A 100 4.06 4.58 11.69
C SER A 100 4.62 4.94 10.32
N TYR A 101 3.90 4.71 9.23
CA TYR A 101 4.37 5.01 7.88
C TYR A 101 3.23 5.12 6.87
N GLU A 102 3.52 5.74 5.74
CA GLU A 102 2.75 5.61 4.51
C GLU A 102 3.64 4.95 3.45
N CYS A 103 3.08 3.99 2.70
CA CYS A 103 3.72 3.42 1.52
C CYS A 103 2.87 3.72 0.29
N ARG A 104 3.47 4.29 -0.75
CA ARG A 104 2.82 4.45 -2.07
C ARG A 104 3.54 3.62 -3.12
N VAL A 105 2.75 3.04 -4.01
CA VAL A 105 3.29 2.37 -5.20
C VAL A 105 3.31 3.35 -6.35
N LEU A 106 4.50 3.59 -6.89
CA LEU A 106 4.71 4.43 -8.06
C LEU A 106 4.98 3.56 -9.29
N SER A 107 4.35 3.91 -10.39
CA SER A 107 4.53 3.24 -11.68
C SER A 107 4.01 4.12 -12.82
N PRO A 108 4.58 4.04 -14.03
CA PRO A 108 4.04 4.72 -15.21
C PRO A 108 2.60 4.34 -15.58
N CYS A 109 2.10 3.18 -15.14
CA CYS A 109 0.73 2.75 -15.40
C CYS A 109 -0.29 3.24 -14.35
N GLY A 110 0.16 3.89 -13.28
CA GLY A 110 -0.66 4.43 -12.20
C GLY A 110 -0.22 5.84 -11.82
N ALA A 111 0.21 6.03 -10.56
CA ALA A 111 0.89 7.26 -10.14
C ALA A 111 2.38 7.12 -10.43
N SER A 112 2.94 7.97 -11.28
CA SER A 112 4.37 7.93 -11.62
C SER A 112 5.27 8.71 -10.67
N SER A 113 4.72 9.61 -9.84
CA SER A 113 5.49 10.41 -8.90
C SER A 113 4.76 10.67 -7.59
N TRP A 114 5.52 11.05 -6.58
CA TRP A 114 5.04 11.49 -5.29
C TRP A 114 5.85 12.70 -4.82
N MET A 115 5.17 13.85 -4.64
CA MET A 115 5.71 15.02 -3.97
C MET A 115 5.73 14.78 -2.46
N VAL A 116 6.75 14.11 -1.98
CA VAL A 116 6.88 13.69 -0.58
C VAL A 116 6.99 14.90 0.36
N GLY A 117 7.61 15.98 -0.12
CA GLY A 117 7.81 17.20 0.67
C GLY A 117 6.52 17.90 1.07
N ASP A 118 5.41 17.64 0.39
CA ASP A 118 4.08 18.19 0.70
C ASP A 118 3.39 17.49 1.88
N GLU A 119 3.86 16.30 2.27
CA GLU A 119 3.26 15.54 3.36
C GLU A 119 3.59 16.17 4.72
N GLU A 120 2.60 16.18 5.62
CA GLU A 120 2.78 16.70 6.98
C GLU A 120 3.88 15.92 7.72
N GLY A 121 4.85 16.63 8.28
CA GLY A 121 5.97 16.04 9.01
C GLY A 121 7.01 15.35 8.13
N ALA A 122 6.96 15.51 6.80
CA ALA A 122 7.90 14.87 5.88
C ALA A 122 9.33 15.39 6.04
N LEU A 123 9.52 16.68 6.33
CA LEU A 123 10.87 17.25 6.46
C LEU A 123 11.64 16.61 7.63
N GLY A 124 12.78 16.01 7.34
CA GLY A 124 13.57 15.23 8.27
C GLY A 124 13.11 13.78 8.46
N ALA A 125 11.99 13.37 7.87
CA ALA A 125 11.51 12.01 7.93
C ALA A 125 12.39 11.04 7.11
N THR A 126 12.39 9.78 7.51
CA THR A 126 13.06 8.72 6.76
C THR A 126 12.20 8.30 5.56
N LEU A 127 12.84 8.23 4.39
CA LEU A 127 12.24 7.70 3.18
C LEU A 127 13.00 6.47 2.72
N SER A 128 12.27 5.44 2.28
CA SER A 128 12.87 4.26 1.66
C SER A 128 12.14 3.93 0.36
N ALA A 129 12.90 3.68 -0.70
CA ALA A 129 12.39 3.29 -2.00
C ALA A 129 12.90 1.90 -2.37
N ILE A 130 11.98 1.00 -2.74
CA ILE A 130 12.27 -0.41 -3.05
C ILE A 130 11.64 -0.77 -4.39
N ALA A 131 12.46 -1.27 -5.33
CA ALA A 131 11.95 -1.78 -6.60
C ALA A 131 11.17 -3.09 -6.38
N LEU A 132 9.93 -3.14 -6.85
CA LEU A 132 9.05 -4.32 -6.81
C LEU A 132 9.02 -5.09 -8.15
N ARG A 133 9.69 -4.58 -9.18
CA ARG A 133 9.86 -5.22 -10.49
C ARG A 133 11.31 -5.07 -10.94
N PRO A 134 11.82 -6.04 -11.74
CA PRO A 134 13.08 -5.84 -12.45
C PRO A 134 12.99 -4.60 -13.36
N ASP A 135 14.14 -4.03 -13.66
CA ASP A 135 14.26 -2.89 -14.58
C ASP A 135 13.54 -1.60 -14.14
N THR A 136 13.28 -1.46 -12.84
CA THR A 136 12.72 -0.22 -12.28
C THR A 136 13.76 0.89 -12.35
N VAL A 137 13.38 2.05 -12.92
CA VAL A 137 14.22 3.25 -13.05
C VAL A 137 13.56 4.41 -12.32
N ILE A 138 14.31 5.08 -11.44
CA ILE A 138 13.80 6.13 -10.58
C ILE A 138 14.65 7.39 -10.57
N SER A 139 14.04 8.49 -10.13
CA SER A 139 14.74 9.69 -9.65
C SER A 139 14.25 10.06 -8.26
N GLU A 140 15.18 10.49 -7.40
CA GLU A 140 14.92 11.03 -6.07
C GLU A 140 15.54 12.42 -5.99
N ARG A 141 14.73 13.43 -5.68
CA ARG A 141 15.16 14.84 -5.58
C ARG A 141 14.74 15.42 -4.24
N GLY A 142 15.52 16.36 -3.72
CA GLY A 142 15.23 16.98 -2.42
C GLY A 142 15.43 16.06 -1.22
N LEU A 143 16.10 14.94 -1.43
CA LEU A 143 16.52 13.98 -0.41
C LEU A 143 18.02 14.15 -0.12
N LYS A 144 18.48 13.58 0.99
CA LYS A 144 19.90 13.68 1.40
C LYS A 144 20.83 13.04 0.38
N TRP A 145 20.43 11.94 -0.21
CA TRP A 145 21.11 11.25 -1.29
C TRP A 145 20.19 11.24 -2.50
N GLU A 146 20.47 12.11 -3.48
CA GLU A 146 19.66 12.23 -4.68
C GLU A 146 20.05 11.16 -5.70
N LEU A 147 19.07 10.67 -6.45
CA LEU A 147 19.25 9.75 -7.57
C LEU A 147 18.68 10.38 -8.85
N ASP A 148 19.35 10.20 -9.96
CA ASP A 148 18.85 10.66 -11.26
C ASP A 148 18.85 9.52 -12.28
N HIS A 149 17.66 9.16 -12.77
CA HIS A 149 17.42 8.06 -13.72
C HIS A 149 18.18 6.78 -13.36
N ARG A 150 18.18 6.45 -12.06
CA ARG A 150 18.92 5.31 -11.54
C ARG A 150 18.12 4.02 -11.67
N ARG A 151 18.73 3.00 -12.31
CA ARG A 151 18.21 1.65 -12.32
C ARG A 151 18.38 1.02 -10.94
N MET A 152 17.29 0.44 -10.44
CA MET A 152 17.22 -0.25 -9.16
C MET A 152 17.23 -1.76 -9.37
N GLU A 153 17.91 -2.46 -8.50
CA GLU A 153 17.77 -3.93 -8.42
C GLU A 153 16.47 -4.31 -7.71
N LEU A 154 15.85 -5.40 -8.16
CA LEU A 154 14.64 -5.94 -7.52
C LEU A 154 14.93 -6.24 -6.04
N PHE A 155 14.16 -5.65 -5.12
CA PHE A 155 14.40 -5.71 -3.67
C PHE A 155 15.80 -5.30 -3.21
N GLY A 156 16.53 -4.54 -4.04
CA GLY A 156 17.84 -3.98 -3.69
C GLY A 156 17.73 -2.92 -2.60
N ASP A 157 18.86 -2.63 -1.96
CA ASP A 157 18.96 -1.71 -0.80
C ASP A 157 19.33 -0.27 -1.18
N LEU A 158 19.57 0.01 -2.46
CA LEU A 158 19.76 1.38 -2.95
C LEU A 158 18.48 2.18 -2.75
N GLY A 159 18.52 3.27 -2.01
CA GLY A 159 17.34 4.09 -1.69
C GLY A 159 16.71 3.77 -0.31
N ILE A 160 17.31 2.88 0.46
CA ILE A 160 16.87 2.59 1.84
C ILE A 160 17.40 3.65 2.81
N SER A 161 16.54 4.09 3.75
CA SER A 161 16.88 5.01 4.84
C SER A 161 17.42 6.37 4.37
N ASN A 162 16.95 6.87 3.25
CA ASN A 162 17.16 8.24 2.80
C ASN A 162 16.43 9.23 3.73
N VAL A 163 16.68 10.52 3.61
CA VAL A 163 16.09 11.55 4.47
C VAL A 163 15.53 12.68 3.60
N VAL A 164 14.31 13.10 3.88
CA VAL A 164 13.69 14.26 3.23
C VAL A 164 14.35 15.53 3.76
N VAL A 165 15.01 16.31 2.88
CA VAL A 165 15.74 17.52 3.29
C VAL A 165 15.20 18.82 2.69
N LYS A 166 14.28 18.72 1.70
CA LYS A 166 13.66 19.90 1.08
C LYS A 166 12.14 19.76 1.03
N PRO A 167 11.38 20.86 1.19
CA PRO A 167 9.93 20.84 0.97
C PRO A 167 9.53 20.42 -0.47
N SER A 168 10.42 20.60 -1.45
CA SER A 168 10.23 20.18 -2.84
C SER A 168 10.72 18.75 -3.11
N ALA A 169 10.81 17.90 -2.07
CA ALA A 169 11.25 16.53 -2.24
C ALA A 169 10.26 15.72 -3.06
N GLU A 170 10.76 15.03 -4.07
CA GLU A 170 9.98 14.26 -5.01
C GLU A 170 10.67 12.93 -5.33
N VAL A 171 9.87 11.88 -5.45
CA VAL A 171 10.29 10.58 -6.01
C VAL A 171 9.52 10.34 -7.29
N VAL A 172 10.23 9.93 -8.35
CA VAL A 172 9.65 9.63 -9.67
C VAL A 172 10.04 8.21 -10.08
N CYS A 173 9.05 7.41 -10.49
CA CYS A 173 9.25 6.11 -11.13
C CYS A 173 9.09 6.27 -12.62
N HIS A 174 10.20 6.17 -13.38
CA HIS A 174 10.22 6.31 -14.83
C HIS A 174 9.85 5.01 -15.54
N GLU A 175 10.29 3.88 -14.98
CA GLU A 175 10.04 2.54 -15.50
C GLU A 175 9.81 1.56 -14.34
N GLY A 176 9.04 0.50 -14.57
CA GLY A 176 8.80 -0.55 -13.61
C GLY A 176 7.78 -0.21 -12.52
N VAL A 177 8.03 -0.69 -11.30
CA VAL A 177 7.16 -0.51 -10.13
C VAL A 177 8.02 -0.29 -8.89
N LEU A 178 7.76 0.78 -8.17
CA LEU A 178 8.48 1.21 -6.99
C LEU A 178 7.55 1.30 -5.78
N ALA A 179 7.91 0.72 -4.65
CA ALA A 179 7.30 1.03 -3.36
C ALA A 179 8.13 2.12 -2.66
N VAL A 180 7.48 3.20 -2.27
CA VAL A 180 8.10 4.32 -1.54
C VAL A 180 7.46 4.40 -0.16
N PHE A 181 8.29 4.27 0.87
CA PHE A 181 7.87 4.34 2.27
C PHE A 181 8.31 5.67 2.88
N LEU A 182 7.38 6.43 3.40
CA LEU A 182 7.64 7.59 4.26
C LEU A 182 7.37 7.17 5.71
N VAL A 183 8.43 7.10 6.52
CA VAL A 183 8.36 6.68 7.92
C VAL A 183 8.18 7.91 8.80
N ARG A 184 7.09 7.94 9.58
CA ARG A 184 6.75 9.06 10.46
C ARG A 184 7.70 9.13 11.65
N GLN A 185 8.17 10.33 11.98
CA GLN A 185 9.04 10.53 13.14
C GLN A 185 8.28 10.28 14.45
N GLY A 186 8.92 9.57 15.39
CA GLY A 186 8.35 9.29 16.70
C GLY A 186 7.37 8.12 16.77
N ALA A 187 7.08 7.46 15.68
CA ALA A 187 6.32 6.21 15.70
C ALA A 187 7.24 5.07 16.20
N SER A 188 6.87 4.43 17.30
CA SER A 188 7.51 3.18 17.74
C SER A 188 7.16 2.10 16.73
N ILE A 189 8.13 1.64 15.97
CA ILE A 189 7.99 0.44 15.14
C ILE A 189 8.04 -0.74 16.13
N SER A 190 6.87 -1.26 16.49
CA SER A 190 6.71 -2.46 17.33
C SER A 190 6.73 -3.71 16.49
#